data_28b8a08b14efd9574995bee6a024c631
#
_entry.id   28b8a08b14efd9574995bee6a024c631
#
_cell.length_a   1.000
_cell.length_b   1.000
_cell.length_c   1.000
_cell.angle_alpha   90.00
_cell.angle_beta   90.00
_cell.angle_gamma   90.00
#
_symmetry.space_group_name_H-M   'P 1'
#
loop_
_entity.id
_entity.type
_entity.pdbx_description
1 polymer ?
#
loop_
_entity_poly.entity_id
_entity_poly.type
_entity_poly.pdbx_seq_one_letter_code
_entity_poly.pdbx_strand_id
1 'polypeptide(L)'
;PSPPPRAHGHDSVQAMQAMIAGQVQALICLGGNFAMAMPDPERCFAAMKQLRLSVHLGTKLNRSHLLVGQETFILPVLGRTELDVQASGPQSITVEDSMSMVHASAGGLKPASVHLRSEPAIVAGMARAVLPGSKVDWLGLVDDYDRIRALIERTIPGFDDYNARIRVPGGFRMPLPPTERRWPTPSGKAMFSVFP
;
A
#
# COMPACT_ATOMS: atom_id res chain seq x y z
N PRO A 1 11.38 -20.40 -10.48
CA PRO A 1 11.22 -19.07 -9.92
C PRO A 1 12.42 -18.75 -9.07
N SER A 2 13.03 -17.58 -9.30
CA SER A 2 14.12 -17.11 -8.42
C SER A 2 13.56 -16.87 -7.02
N PRO A 3 14.25 -17.25 -5.95
CA PRO A 3 13.83 -16.92 -4.60
C PRO A 3 13.80 -15.38 -4.44
N PRO A 4 12.90 -14.84 -3.61
CA PRO A 4 12.87 -13.41 -3.35
C PRO A 4 14.22 -12.95 -2.76
N PRO A 5 14.62 -11.68 -3.00
CA PRO A 5 15.83 -11.15 -2.38
C PRO A 5 15.75 -11.29 -0.86
N ARG A 6 16.85 -11.71 -0.23
CA ARG A 6 16.94 -11.80 1.24
C ARG A 6 17.41 -10.50 1.88
N ALA A 7 17.97 -9.59 1.09
CA ALA A 7 18.32 -8.26 1.55
C ALA A 7 17.05 -7.43 1.77
N HIS A 8 17.01 -6.71 2.90
CA HIS A 8 15.94 -5.74 3.14
C HIS A 8 15.99 -4.64 2.08
N GLY A 9 14.82 -4.21 1.62
CA GLY A 9 14.69 -2.99 0.83
C GLY A 9 14.92 -1.74 1.69
N HIS A 10 14.72 -0.59 1.10
CA HIS A 10 14.78 0.69 1.81
C HIS A 10 13.50 0.91 2.64
N ASP A 11 13.64 1.41 3.85
CA ASP A 11 12.55 2.08 4.55
C ASP A 11 12.26 3.45 3.90
N SER A 12 11.27 4.18 4.37
CA SER A 12 10.87 5.46 3.79
C SER A 12 11.99 6.51 3.82
N VAL A 13 12.78 6.53 4.88
CA VAL A 13 13.92 7.47 5.02
C VAL A 13 15.05 7.09 4.07
N GLN A 14 15.42 5.81 4.05
CA GLN A 14 16.45 5.30 3.15
C GLN A 14 16.05 5.47 1.67
N ALA A 15 14.78 5.24 1.34
CA ALA A 15 14.26 5.47 -0.02
C ALA A 15 14.39 6.93 -0.42
N MET A 16 14.09 7.88 0.49
CA MET A 16 14.29 9.30 0.22
C MET A 16 15.76 9.67 0.12
N GLN A 17 16.62 9.12 0.97
CA GLN A 17 18.08 9.33 0.86
C GLN A 17 18.62 8.82 -0.48
N ALA A 18 18.20 7.65 -0.92
CA ALA A 18 18.56 7.09 -2.23
C ALA A 18 18.04 7.98 -3.39
N MET A 19 16.86 8.57 -3.23
CA MET A 19 16.29 9.51 -4.20
C MET A 19 17.11 10.81 -4.25
N ILE A 20 17.49 11.37 -3.10
CA ILE A 20 18.37 12.54 -3.00
C ILE A 20 19.76 12.26 -3.63
N ALA A 21 20.26 11.04 -3.47
CA ALA A 21 21.51 10.60 -4.08
C ALA A 21 21.39 10.28 -5.60
N GLY A 22 20.22 10.44 -6.21
CA GLY A 22 20.00 10.18 -7.64
C GLY A 22 19.98 8.68 -8.02
N GLN A 23 19.85 7.80 -7.06
CA GLN A 23 19.84 6.34 -7.27
C GLN A 23 18.46 5.79 -7.63
N VAL A 24 17.39 6.56 -7.41
CA VAL A 24 16.01 6.19 -7.73
C VAL A 24 15.61 6.85 -9.05
N GLN A 25 15.03 6.07 -9.95
CA GLN A 25 14.58 6.52 -11.27
C GLN A 25 13.06 6.65 -11.37
N ALA A 26 12.32 5.82 -10.65
CA ALA A 26 10.86 5.80 -10.67
C ALA A 26 10.29 5.79 -9.26
N LEU A 27 9.20 6.54 -9.06
CA LEU A 27 8.42 6.58 -7.84
C LEU A 27 6.97 6.24 -8.15
N ILE A 28 6.42 5.25 -7.46
CA ILE A 28 5.00 4.90 -7.53
C ILE A 28 4.40 5.17 -6.14
N CYS A 29 3.51 6.15 -6.07
CA CYS A 29 2.80 6.52 -4.84
C CYS A 29 1.37 5.98 -4.88
N LEU A 30 1.03 5.16 -3.89
CA LEU A 30 -0.33 4.65 -3.67
C LEU A 30 -0.96 5.45 -2.52
N GLY A 31 -1.81 6.40 -2.89
CA GLY A 31 -2.43 7.31 -1.92
C GLY A 31 -1.42 8.22 -1.21
N GLY A 32 -1.89 8.84 -0.13
CA GLY A 32 -1.06 9.65 0.75
C GLY A 32 -0.56 10.97 0.15
N ASN A 33 0.23 11.69 0.94
CA ASN A 33 0.91 12.92 0.54
C ASN A 33 2.39 12.77 0.89
N PHE A 34 3.11 11.98 0.11
CA PHE A 34 4.49 11.58 0.36
C PHE A 34 5.41 12.79 0.56
N ALA A 35 5.25 13.82 -0.27
CA ALA A 35 6.07 15.04 -0.19
C ALA A 35 6.00 15.72 1.18
N MET A 36 4.84 15.68 1.83
CA MET A 36 4.64 16.32 3.14
C MET A 36 4.90 15.38 4.31
N ALA A 37 5.08 14.10 4.05
CA ALA A 37 5.39 13.11 5.07
C ALA A 37 6.89 12.97 5.36
N MET A 38 7.73 13.55 4.50
CA MET A 38 9.19 13.47 4.63
C MET A 38 9.76 14.70 5.35
N PRO A 39 10.77 14.52 6.22
CA PRO A 39 11.53 15.63 6.77
C PRO A 39 12.36 16.31 5.68
N ASP A 40 12.88 17.51 5.95
CA ASP A 40 13.71 18.31 5.03
C ASP A 40 13.02 18.52 3.66
N PRO A 41 11.91 19.29 3.64
CA PRO A 41 11.08 19.39 2.43
C PRO A 41 11.83 19.89 1.20
N GLU A 42 12.77 20.83 1.36
CA GLU A 42 13.49 21.42 0.22
C GLU A 42 14.30 20.37 -0.55
N ARG A 43 15.07 19.56 0.18
CA ARG A 43 15.87 18.49 -0.44
C ARG A 43 14.99 17.39 -1.02
N CYS A 44 13.93 17.02 -0.31
CA CYS A 44 12.98 16.01 -0.77
C CYS A 44 12.25 16.47 -2.05
N PHE A 45 11.80 17.73 -2.09
CA PHE A 45 11.12 18.29 -3.26
C PHE A 45 12.04 18.36 -4.48
N ALA A 46 13.30 18.75 -4.28
CA ALA A 46 14.30 18.75 -5.34
C ALA A 46 14.54 17.34 -5.90
N ALA A 47 14.69 16.34 -5.01
CA ALA A 47 14.90 14.96 -5.40
C ALA A 47 13.69 14.37 -6.16
N MET A 48 12.47 14.62 -5.73
CA MET A 48 11.27 14.17 -6.43
C MET A 48 11.18 14.70 -7.87
N LYS A 49 11.59 15.93 -8.12
CA LYS A 49 11.57 16.53 -9.45
C LYS A 49 12.65 15.97 -10.40
N GLN A 50 13.66 15.28 -9.88
CA GLN A 50 14.73 14.68 -10.69
C GLN A 50 14.40 13.28 -11.20
N LEU A 51 13.30 12.68 -10.75
CA LEU A 51 12.88 11.36 -11.17
C LEU A 51 12.57 11.31 -12.67
N ARG A 52 12.86 10.19 -13.32
CA ARG A 52 12.46 9.95 -14.70
C ARG A 52 10.96 9.69 -14.79
N LEU A 53 10.40 8.98 -13.82
CA LEU A 53 9.00 8.59 -13.80
C LEU A 53 8.39 8.84 -12.42
N SER A 54 7.22 9.47 -12.39
CA SER A 54 6.36 9.55 -11.22
C SER A 54 4.98 9.02 -11.55
N VAL A 55 4.48 8.09 -10.74
CA VAL A 55 3.12 7.56 -10.85
C VAL A 55 2.40 7.82 -9.54
N HIS A 56 1.32 8.56 -9.59
CA HIS A 56 0.53 8.91 -8.41
C HIS A 56 -0.87 8.34 -8.54
N LEU A 57 -1.24 7.45 -7.62
CA LEU A 57 -2.59 6.93 -7.48
C LEU A 57 -3.23 7.63 -6.28
N GLY A 58 -4.36 8.29 -6.47
CA GLY A 58 -4.98 9.01 -5.38
C GLY A 58 -6.41 9.43 -5.64
N THR A 59 -7.16 9.65 -4.56
CA THR A 59 -8.55 10.13 -4.61
C THR A 59 -8.64 11.64 -4.71
N LYS A 60 -7.59 12.35 -4.34
CA LYS A 60 -7.52 13.83 -4.34
C LYS A 60 -6.11 14.29 -4.69
N LEU A 61 -6.03 15.43 -5.36
CA LEU A 61 -4.76 16.09 -5.60
C LEU A 61 -4.19 16.65 -4.29
N ASN A 62 -2.88 16.57 -4.14
CA ASN A 62 -2.14 17.12 -3.02
C ASN A 62 -0.78 17.64 -3.50
N ARG A 63 0.08 18.08 -2.58
CA ARG A 63 1.36 18.70 -2.93
C ARG A 63 2.30 17.78 -3.70
N SER A 64 2.26 16.48 -3.48
CA SER A 64 3.10 15.52 -4.22
C SER A 64 2.86 15.57 -5.73
N HIS A 65 1.64 15.92 -6.17
CA HIS A 65 1.30 16.03 -7.60
C HIS A 65 1.89 17.27 -8.28
N LEU A 66 2.47 18.19 -7.52
CA LEU A 66 3.21 19.36 -8.04
C LEU A 66 4.72 19.13 -8.08
N LEU A 67 5.20 18.03 -7.52
CA LEU A 67 6.60 17.68 -7.36
C LEU A 67 6.91 16.42 -8.16
N VAL A 68 6.71 16.51 -9.44
CA VAL A 68 6.70 15.38 -10.38
C VAL A 68 8.00 15.30 -11.17
N GLY A 69 8.32 14.08 -11.64
CA GLY A 69 9.48 13.81 -12.48
C GLY A 69 9.28 14.24 -13.94
N GLN A 70 10.18 13.78 -14.81
CA GLN A 70 10.17 14.10 -16.25
C GLN A 70 8.93 13.56 -16.94
N GLU A 71 8.55 12.32 -16.63
CA GLU A 71 7.29 11.70 -17.06
C GLU A 71 6.42 11.44 -15.85
N THR A 72 5.12 11.75 -15.97
CA THR A 72 4.22 11.65 -14.82
C THR A 72 2.84 11.15 -15.22
N PHE A 73 2.35 10.20 -14.43
CA PHE A 73 0.97 9.73 -14.50
C PHE A 73 0.26 10.03 -13.19
N ILE A 74 -0.88 10.68 -13.26
CA ILE A 74 -1.79 10.91 -12.14
C ILE A 74 -3.04 10.10 -12.43
N LEU A 75 -3.24 9.04 -11.66
CA LEU A 75 -4.33 8.10 -11.83
C LEU A 75 -5.35 8.28 -10.70
N PRO A 76 -6.54 8.81 -11.00
CA PRO A 76 -7.61 8.88 -10.01
C PRO A 76 -8.12 7.47 -9.70
N VAL A 77 -8.35 7.22 -8.41
CA VAL A 77 -8.79 5.91 -7.90
C VAL A 77 -10.10 6.02 -7.15
N LEU A 78 -10.78 4.88 -6.99
CA LEU A 78 -11.96 4.77 -6.14
C LEU A 78 -11.62 5.16 -4.69
N GLY A 79 -12.47 5.97 -4.09
CA GLY A 79 -12.41 6.27 -2.66
C GLY A 79 -12.98 5.12 -1.82
N ARG A 80 -12.58 5.04 -0.55
CA ARG A 80 -13.07 4.01 0.40
C ARG A 80 -14.59 3.99 0.57
N THR A 81 -15.25 5.12 0.32
CA THR A 81 -16.71 5.26 0.43
C THR A 81 -17.45 4.87 -0.85
N GLU A 82 -16.74 4.71 -1.95
CA GLU A 82 -17.31 4.35 -3.24
C GLU A 82 -17.38 2.83 -3.42
N LEU A 83 -18.40 2.39 -4.13
CA LEU A 83 -18.62 0.97 -4.41
C LEU A 83 -17.57 0.47 -5.40
N ASP A 84 -16.79 -0.52 -4.98
CA ASP A 84 -15.87 -1.27 -5.84
C ASP A 84 -16.55 -2.55 -6.31
N VAL A 85 -16.73 -2.71 -7.62
CA VAL A 85 -17.35 -3.89 -8.22
C VAL A 85 -16.36 -4.54 -9.17
N GLN A 86 -16.02 -5.80 -8.90
CA GLN A 86 -15.17 -6.63 -9.72
C GLN A 86 -15.99 -7.81 -10.31
N ALA A 87 -15.34 -8.76 -10.96
CA ALA A 87 -16.04 -9.85 -11.63
C ALA A 87 -16.91 -10.70 -10.67
N SER A 88 -16.50 -10.90 -9.43
CA SER A 88 -17.28 -11.61 -8.41
C SER A 88 -18.37 -10.77 -7.74
N GLY A 89 -18.50 -9.49 -8.11
CA GLY A 89 -19.46 -8.55 -7.52
C GLY A 89 -18.82 -7.49 -6.63
N PRO A 90 -19.58 -6.87 -5.70
CA PRO A 90 -19.08 -5.87 -4.78
C PRO A 90 -17.95 -6.40 -3.90
N GLN A 91 -16.87 -5.61 -3.79
CA GLN A 91 -15.69 -5.97 -3.04
C GLN A 91 -15.59 -5.20 -1.72
N SER A 92 -14.84 -5.77 -0.80
CA SER A 92 -14.34 -5.08 0.39
C SER A 92 -12.82 -5.18 0.44
N ILE A 93 -12.17 -4.08 0.77
CA ILE A 93 -10.78 -4.10 1.20
C ILE A 93 -10.70 -4.38 2.70
N THR A 94 -9.53 -4.64 3.21
CA THR A 94 -9.28 -4.74 4.65
C THR A 94 -8.48 -3.55 5.13
N VAL A 95 -8.79 -3.11 6.33
CA VAL A 95 -8.09 -2.02 7.02
C VAL A 95 -7.71 -2.47 8.41
N GLU A 96 -6.59 -1.98 8.91
CA GLU A 96 -6.23 -2.00 10.31
C GLU A 96 -6.48 -0.61 10.88
N ASP A 97 -7.21 -0.53 11.97
CA ASP A 97 -7.48 0.73 12.66
C ASP A 97 -6.44 1.02 13.76
N SER A 98 -6.55 2.18 14.40
CA SER A 98 -5.63 2.61 15.46
C SER A 98 -5.65 1.72 16.70
N MET A 99 -6.62 0.83 16.82
CA MET A 99 -6.74 -0.15 17.90
C MET A 99 -6.20 -1.53 17.50
N SER A 100 -5.56 -1.61 16.33
CA SER A 100 -5.05 -2.85 15.75
C SER A 100 -6.14 -3.88 15.42
N MET A 101 -7.35 -3.38 15.13
CA MET A 101 -8.43 -4.22 14.64
C MET A 101 -8.39 -4.28 13.12
N VAL A 102 -8.32 -5.49 12.58
CA VAL A 102 -8.40 -5.76 11.15
C VAL A 102 -9.83 -6.11 10.79
N HIS A 103 -10.44 -5.33 9.94
CA HIS A 103 -11.84 -5.52 9.54
C HIS A 103 -12.08 -5.16 8.07
N ALA A 104 -13.21 -5.62 7.54
CA ALA A 104 -13.64 -5.29 6.19
C ALA A 104 -14.03 -3.81 6.10
N SER A 105 -13.72 -3.20 4.97
CA SER A 105 -14.15 -1.86 4.61
C SER A 105 -14.72 -1.88 3.19
N ALA A 106 -16.00 -1.56 3.06
CA ALA A 106 -16.69 -1.51 1.77
C ALA A 106 -17.41 -0.16 1.63
N GLY A 107 -17.30 0.45 0.46
CA GLY A 107 -18.05 1.64 0.11
C GLY A 107 -19.45 1.30 -0.38
N GLY A 108 -20.38 2.24 -0.26
CA GLY A 108 -21.76 2.12 -0.75
C GLY A 108 -22.17 3.25 -1.71
N LEU A 109 -21.31 4.23 -1.93
CA LEU A 109 -21.60 5.36 -2.80
C LEU A 109 -21.30 5.00 -4.26
N LYS A 110 -22.10 5.54 -5.16
CA LYS A 110 -21.81 5.44 -6.59
C LYS A 110 -20.46 6.14 -6.88
N PRO A 111 -19.55 5.48 -7.63
CA PRO A 111 -18.30 6.10 -8.05
C PRO A 111 -18.50 7.44 -8.77
N ALA A 112 -17.63 8.40 -8.50
CA ALA A 112 -17.68 9.73 -9.13
C ALA A 112 -17.52 9.64 -10.66
N SER A 113 -16.88 8.59 -11.17
CA SER A 113 -16.72 8.32 -12.60
C SER A 113 -16.68 6.83 -12.87
N VAL A 114 -17.22 6.42 -14.01
CA VAL A 114 -17.14 5.04 -14.52
C VAL A 114 -15.71 4.62 -14.93
N HIS A 115 -14.81 5.59 -15.04
CA HIS A 115 -13.42 5.36 -15.42
C HIS A 115 -12.52 5.11 -14.20
N LEU A 116 -13.00 5.35 -12.97
CA LEU A 116 -12.24 5.05 -11.76
C LEU A 116 -11.99 3.56 -11.64
N ARG A 117 -10.81 3.24 -11.18
CA ARG A 117 -10.40 1.87 -10.85
C ARG A 117 -9.97 1.82 -9.39
N SER A 118 -10.09 0.67 -8.78
CA SER A 118 -9.52 0.45 -7.45
C SER A 118 -8.00 0.36 -7.51
N GLU A 119 -7.33 0.68 -6.41
CA GLU A 119 -5.88 0.55 -6.30
C GLU A 119 -5.41 -0.89 -6.60
N PRO A 120 -6.05 -1.97 -6.07
CA PRO A 120 -5.69 -3.33 -6.44
C PRO A 120 -5.78 -3.60 -7.95
N ALA A 121 -6.82 -3.10 -8.62
CA ALA A 121 -6.99 -3.29 -10.07
C ALA A 121 -5.89 -2.59 -10.88
N ILE A 122 -5.49 -1.38 -10.47
CA ILE A 122 -4.40 -0.65 -11.13
C ILE A 122 -3.07 -1.37 -10.92
N VAL A 123 -2.78 -1.81 -9.67
CA VAL A 123 -1.55 -2.54 -9.36
C VAL A 123 -1.47 -3.85 -10.13
N ALA A 124 -2.55 -4.61 -10.21
CA ALA A 124 -2.62 -5.85 -10.99
C ALA A 124 -2.40 -5.60 -12.49
N GLY A 125 -2.99 -4.51 -13.01
CA GLY A 125 -2.78 -4.09 -14.40
C GLY A 125 -1.32 -3.74 -14.69
N MET A 126 -0.68 -2.96 -13.82
CA MET A 126 0.75 -2.65 -13.92
C MET A 126 1.61 -3.92 -13.84
N ALA A 127 1.35 -4.78 -12.86
CA ALA A 127 2.09 -6.02 -12.68
C ALA A 127 1.99 -6.93 -13.91
N ARG A 128 0.81 -7.09 -14.48
CA ARG A 128 0.60 -7.85 -15.73
C ARG A 128 1.41 -7.27 -16.90
N ALA A 129 1.46 -5.95 -17.01
CA ALA A 129 2.17 -5.28 -18.10
C ALA A 129 3.70 -5.42 -17.97
N VAL A 130 4.22 -5.30 -16.74
CA VAL A 130 5.68 -5.31 -16.49
C VAL A 130 6.23 -6.73 -16.31
N LEU A 131 5.39 -7.67 -15.92
CA LEU A 131 5.77 -9.06 -15.62
C LEU A 131 4.99 -10.07 -16.49
N PRO A 132 5.13 -10.04 -17.84
CA PRO A 132 4.32 -10.87 -18.72
C PRO A 132 4.55 -12.38 -18.51
N GLY A 133 5.70 -12.77 -17.97
CA GLY A 133 6.04 -14.16 -17.61
C GLY A 133 5.69 -14.57 -16.19
N SER A 134 4.99 -13.72 -15.42
CA SER A 134 4.62 -14.03 -14.04
C SER A 134 3.67 -15.22 -13.98
N LYS A 135 3.89 -16.11 -13.00
CA LYS A 135 2.98 -17.21 -12.67
C LYS A 135 1.82 -16.78 -11.76
N VAL A 136 1.83 -15.54 -11.32
CA VAL A 136 0.75 -14.97 -10.49
C VAL A 136 -0.39 -14.58 -11.43
N ASP A 137 -1.58 -15.06 -11.14
CA ASP A 137 -2.80 -14.65 -11.83
C ASP A 137 -3.29 -13.31 -11.29
N TRP A 138 -2.62 -12.23 -11.70
CA TRP A 138 -2.90 -10.87 -11.23
C TRP A 138 -4.35 -10.44 -11.42
N LEU A 139 -4.96 -10.81 -12.55
CA LEU A 139 -6.34 -10.44 -12.83
C LEU A 139 -7.32 -11.27 -12.02
N GLY A 140 -7.11 -12.58 -11.95
CA GLY A 140 -7.94 -13.45 -11.12
C GLY A 140 -7.90 -13.08 -9.64
N LEU A 141 -6.79 -12.52 -9.14
CA LEU A 141 -6.71 -12.01 -7.77
C LEU A 141 -7.62 -10.80 -7.56
N VAL A 142 -7.75 -9.94 -8.56
CA VAL A 142 -8.57 -8.73 -8.48
C VAL A 142 -10.04 -9.01 -8.77
N ASP A 143 -10.33 -10.01 -9.57
CA ASP A 143 -11.72 -10.44 -9.82
C ASP A 143 -12.49 -10.75 -8.54
N ASP A 144 -11.75 -11.17 -7.49
CA ASP A 144 -12.28 -11.49 -6.18
C ASP A 144 -11.19 -11.28 -5.10
N TYR A 145 -11.35 -10.27 -4.26
CA TYR A 145 -10.36 -9.93 -3.22
C TYR A 145 -10.23 -10.99 -2.12
N ASP A 146 -11.17 -11.92 -2.01
CA ASP A 146 -11.04 -13.08 -1.14
C ASP A 146 -9.83 -13.94 -1.54
N ARG A 147 -9.49 -13.98 -2.82
CA ARG A 147 -8.30 -14.69 -3.32
C ARG A 147 -7.00 -14.04 -2.86
N ILE A 148 -6.96 -12.70 -2.79
CA ILE A 148 -5.80 -11.97 -2.23
C ILE A 148 -5.66 -12.31 -0.76
N ARG A 149 -6.74 -12.26 0.02
CA ARG A 149 -6.74 -12.59 1.44
C ARG A 149 -6.35 -14.05 1.70
N ALA A 150 -6.79 -14.97 0.86
CA ALA A 150 -6.38 -16.36 0.94
C ALA A 150 -4.88 -16.58 0.67
N LEU A 151 -4.23 -15.71 -0.13
CA LEU A 151 -2.78 -15.71 -0.28
C LEU A 151 -2.09 -15.16 0.97
N ILE A 152 -2.61 -14.09 1.56
CA ILE A 152 -2.10 -13.51 2.81
C ILE A 152 -2.17 -14.56 3.92
N GLU A 153 -3.32 -15.22 4.09
CA GLU A 153 -3.52 -16.29 5.07
C GLU A 153 -2.45 -17.39 4.98
N ARG A 154 -2.11 -17.80 3.76
CA ARG A 154 -1.10 -18.85 3.53
C ARG A 154 0.34 -18.40 3.73
N THR A 155 0.60 -17.11 3.79
CA THR A 155 1.97 -16.56 3.78
C THR A 155 2.33 -15.77 5.04
N ILE A 156 1.35 -15.22 5.74
CA ILE A 156 1.58 -14.34 6.88
C ILE A 156 0.96 -14.95 8.13
N PRO A 157 1.77 -15.32 9.15
CA PRO A 157 1.26 -15.84 10.41
C PRO A 157 0.27 -14.88 11.08
N GLY A 158 -0.77 -15.42 11.71
CA GLY A 158 -1.80 -14.65 12.41
C GLY A 158 -2.99 -14.21 11.55
N PHE A 159 -2.98 -14.55 10.26
CA PHE A 159 -4.09 -14.30 9.33
C PHE A 159 -4.91 -15.56 9.00
N ASP A 160 -4.88 -16.54 9.89
CA ASP A 160 -5.68 -17.76 9.75
C ASP A 160 -7.17 -17.41 9.65
N ASP A 161 -7.92 -18.10 8.80
CA ASP A 161 -9.36 -17.86 8.53
C ASP A 161 -9.68 -16.40 8.16
N TYR A 162 -8.76 -15.74 7.43
CA TYR A 162 -8.82 -14.31 7.19
C TYR A 162 -10.16 -13.84 6.63
N ASN A 163 -10.66 -14.49 5.58
CA ASN A 163 -11.91 -14.12 4.94
C ASN A 163 -13.13 -14.28 5.87
N ALA A 164 -13.14 -15.29 6.73
CA ALA A 164 -14.20 -15.49 7.69
C ALA A 164 -14.14 -14.42 8.80
N ARG A 165 -12.97 -14.18 9.34
CA ARG A 165 -12.74 -13.27 10.48
C ARG A 165 -13.06 -11.81 10.18
N ILE A 166 -12.75 -11.32 8.98
CA ILE A 166 -13.09 -9.94 8.61
C ILE A 166 -14.60 -9.71 8.39
N ARG A 167 -15.37 -10.77 8.19
CA ARG A 167 -16.83 -10.69 8.04
C ARG A 167 -17.57 -10.64 9.38
N VAL A 168 -16.87 -10.95 10.47
CA VAL A 168 -17.40 -10.75 11.81
C VAL A 168 -17.46 -9.23 12.09
N PRO A 169 -18.57 -8.70 12.63
CA PRO A 169 -18.63 -7.29 13.00
C PRO A 169 -17.47 -6.88 13.93
N GLY A 170 -16.75 -5.84 13.57
CA GLY A 170 -15.53 -5.41 14.27
C GLY A 170 -14.25 -6.15 13.88
N GLY A 171 -14.34 -7.22 13.09
CA GLY A 171 -13.17 -7.96 12.62
C GLY A 171 -12.41 -8.70 13.72
N PHE A 172 -11.08 -8.65 13.66
CA PHE A 172 -10.23 -9.31 14.64
C PHE A 172 -9.01 -8.45 15.00
N ARG A 173 -8.48 -8.69 16.17
CA ARG A 173 -7.30 -7.96 16.65
C ARG A 173 -6.02 -8.63 16.17
N MET A 174 -5.07 -7.82 15.69
CA MET A 174 -3.72 -8.28 15.40
C MET A 174 -2.98 -8.66 16.68
N PRO A 175 -2.25 -9.79 16.70
CA PRO A 175 -1.40 -10.15 17.83
C PRO A 175 -0.20 -9.19 17.89
N LEU A 176 -0.25 -8.22 18.79
CA LEU A 176 0.84 -7.26 18.98
C LEU A 176 1.54 -7.49 20.31
N PRO A 177 2.85 -7.78 20.32
CA PRO A 177 3.60 -7.98 21.55
C PRO A 177 3.46 -6.83 22.57
N PRO A 178 3.44 -5.53 22.17
CA PRO A 178 3.22 -4.43 23.12
C PRO A 178 1.89 -4.46 23.86
N THR A 179 0.85 -5.03 23.27
CA THR A 179 -0.45 -5.22 23.95
C THR A 179 -0.33 -6.12 25.17
N GLU A 180 0.58 -7.08 25.11
CA GLU A 180 0.91 -8.00 26.21
C GLU A 180 2.08 -7.49 27.05
N ARG A 181 2.47 -6.23 26.89
CA ARG A 181 3.65 -5.61 27.51
C ARG A 181 4.94 -6.40 27.27
N ARG A 182 5.03 -7.04 26.11
CA ARG A 182 6.24 -7.70 25.63
C ARG A 182 6.93 -6.85 24.59
N TRP A 183 8.22 -6.64 24.75
CA TRP A 183 9.02 -5.90 23.79
C TRP A 183 10.14 -6.79 23.28
N PRO A 184 10.19 -7.13 22.00
CA PRO A 184 11.26 -7.92 21.39
C PRO A 184 12.52 -7.05 21.16
N THR A 185 13.01 -6.45 22.22
CA THR A 185 14.25 -5.67 22.27
C THR A 185 15.30 -6.38 23.09
N PRO A 186 16.60 -6.07 22.94
CA PRO A 186 17.64 -6.70 23.76
C PRO A 186 17.43 -6.53 25.28
N SER A 187 16.81 -5.45 25.70
CA SER A 187 16.52 -5.19 27.11
C SER A 187 15.19 -5.76 27.60
N GLY A 188 14.34 -6.28 26.71
CA GLY A 188 12.96 -6.68 27.02
C GLY A 188 12.05 -5.53 27.43
N LYS A 189 12.47 -4.27 27.25
CA LYS A 189 11.70 -3.07 27.58
C LYS A 189 11.48 -2.21 26.36
N ALA A 190 10.47 -1.35 26.40
CA ALA A 190 10.28 -0.34 25.35
C ALA A 190 11.55 0.50 25.19
N MET A 191 12.00 0.68 23.95
CA MET A 191 13.12 1.56 23.62
C MET A 191 12.58 2.82 22.96
N PHE A 192 13.00 3.96 23.49
CA PHE A 192 12.71 5.27 22.89
C PHE A 192 13.98 5.82 22.27
N SER A 193 13.87 6.30 21.03
CA SER A 193 14.98 6.94 20.33
C SER A 193 14.81 8.44 20.32
N VAL A 194 15.89 9.15 20.53
CA VAL A 194 15.95 10.59 20.25
C VAL A 194 16.48 10.75 18.85
N PHE A 195 15.73 11.41 18.00
CA PHE A 195 16.18 11.76 16.67
C PHE A 195 17.08 13.00 16.77
N PRO A 196 18.25 13.00 16.08
CA PRO A 196 19.15 14.15 16.06
C PRO A 196 18.53 15.34 15.33
#